data_f4ce69c987a8ad7b42c193135579eb67
#
_entry.id   f4ce69c987a8ad7b42c193135579eb67
#
_cell.length_a   1.000
_cell.length_b   1.000
_cell.length_c   1.000
_cell.angle_alpha   90.00
_cell.angle_beta   90.00
_cell.angle_gamma   90.00
#
_symmetry.space_group_name_H-M   'P 1'
#
loop_
_entity.id
_entity.type
_entity.pdbx_description
1 polymer ?
#
loop_
_entity_poly.entity_id
_entity_poly.type
_entity_poly.pdbx_seq_one_letter_code
_entity_poly.pdbx_strand_id
1 'polypeptide(L)'
;MPGGVEGENSRMTSPLRPEDPTRVGDYDLVARIGKGGQGVVYLGKAPDGTRVAVKVMETSWASNSRARSRFAKEIEAASKVAPFCTAALLDSDINADPPYIVSEYIEGPSLRDAVLRDGPRTGAALDRLAISTATALVAIHQAGVIHRDFKPANVLLGPDGPRVIDFGIARHSEATVTATDSIVGTPAYMAPEQVEGRELTPAVDIFAWAGVMVFAATGQSPFHDETLPAIINRVLHQPPRLDGVDERLRPLLEACLAKDRSAAPPRCRSSVSSSATTR
;
A
#
# COMPACT_ATOMS: atom_id res chain seq x y z
N MET A 1 -41.01 -14.01 7.30
CA MET A 1 -39.62 -14.04 7.69
C MET A 1 -38.78 -13.68 6.47
N PRO A 2 -38.22 -12.46 6.32
CA PRO A 2 -37.21 -12.20 5.33
C PRO A 2 -35.83 -12.40 5.97
N GLY A 3 -35.15 -13.48 5.56
CA GLY A 3 -33.74 -13.69 5.87
C GLY A 3 -32.89 -12.69 5.12
N GLY A 4 -32.26 -11.77 5.85
CA GLY A 4 -31.27 -10.85 5.31
C GLY A 4 -30.07 -11.64 4.79
N VAL A 5 -29.81 -11.49 3.50
CA VAL A 5 -28.52 -11.79 2.89
C VAL A 5 -27.59 -10.65 3.30
N GLU A 6 -26.98 -10.75 4.48
CA GLU A 6 -25.86 -9.88 4.85
C GLU A 6 -24.65 -10.30 4.01
N GLY A 7 -24.14 -9.34 3.26
CA GLY A 7 -23.25 -9.55 2.13
C GLY A 7 -21.92 -10.20 2.49
N GLU A 8 -21.56 -11.23 1.73
CA GLU A 8 -20.27 -11.93 1.68
C GLU A 8 -19.08 -11.09 1.20
N ASN A 9 -19.15 -9.77 1.27
CA ASN A 9 -18.13 -8.88 0.73
C ASN A 9 -17.34 -8.13 1.82
N SER A 10 -17.47 -8.56 3.08
CA SER A 10 -16.77 -7.94 4.22
C SER A 10 -15.33 -8.42 4.30
N ARG A 11 -14.40 -7.50 4.60
CA ARG A 11 -13.02 -7.83 4.97
C ARG A 11 -13.05 -8.83 6.12
N MET A 12 -12.33 -9.95 6.00
CA MET A 12 -12.31 -10.95 7.08
C MET A 12 -11.69 -10.34 8.33
N THR A 13 -12.50 -10.15 9.36
CA THR A 13 -12.06 -9.74 10.69
C THR A 13 -12.07 -10.97 11.61
N SER A 14 -11.18 -11.00 12.60
CA SER A 14 -11.16 -12.01 13.65
C SER A 14 -11.48 -11.38 15.01
N PRO A 15 -12.06 -12.12 15.96
CA PRO A 15 -12.29 -11.60 17.31
C PRO A 15 -11.01 -11.07 17.95
N LEU A 16 -11.15 -10.13 18.88
CA LEU A 16 -10.06 -9.70 19.74
C LEU A 16 -9.55 -10.90 20.54
N ARG A 17 -8.25 -10.94 20.77
CA ARG A 17 -7.61 -11.94 21.63
C ARG A 17 -7.58 -11.43 23.06
N PRO A 18 -7.39 -12.30 24.07
CA PRO A 18 -7.31 -11.88 25.48
C PRO A 18 -6.21 -10.84 25.77
N GLU A 19 -5.11 -10.87 24.99
CA GLU A 19 -4.00 -9.95 25.08
C GLU A 19 -4.19 -8.63 24.34
N ASP A 20 -5.25 -8.51 23.53
CA ASP A 20 -5.51 -7.28 22.76
C ASP A 20 -6.12 -6.20 23.65
N PRO A 21 -5.76 -4.93 23.43
CA PRO A 21 -6.46 -3.84 24.10
C PRO A 21 -7.91 -3.78 23.60
N THR A 22 -8.82 -3.43 24.50
CA THR A 22 -10.23 -3.18 24.18
C THR A 22 -10.48 -1.73 23.74
N ARG A 23 -9.52 -0.83 24.05
CA ARG A 23 -9.58 0.59 23.73
C ARG A 23 -8.18 1.15 23.49
N VAL A 24 -8.07 2.08 22.53
CA VAL A 24 -6.85 2.83 22.25
C VAL A 24 -7.24 4.28 21.98
N GLY A 25 -6.72 5.23 22.77
CA GLY A 25 -7.18 6.62 22.75
C GLY A 25 -8.69 6.69 22.99
N ASP A 26 -9.41 7.36 22.11
CA ASP A 26 -10.86 7.50 22.17
C ASP A 26 -11.61 6.43 21.36
N TYR A 27 -10.90 5.41 20.86
CA TYR A 27 -11.45 4.40 19.94
C TYR A 27 -11.65 3.05 20.65
N ASP A 28 -12.88 2.55 20.67
CA ASP A 28 -13.20 1.21 21.17
C ASP A 28 -12.86 0.18 20.09
N LEU A 29 -12.03 -0.82 20.43
CA LEU A 29 -11.61 -1.86 19.49
C LEU A 29 -12.64 -3.00 19.48
N VAL A 30 -13.03 -3.42 18.27
CA VAL A 30 -14.12 -4.37 18.05
C VAL A 30 -13.62 -5.73 17.55
N ALA A 31 -12.64 -5.72 16.64
CA ALA A 31 -12.12 -6.92 16.02
C ALA A 31 -10.70 -6.67 15.47
N ARG A 32 -9.95 -7.73 15.21
CA ARG A 32 -8.70 -7.66 14.46
C ARG A 32 -8.98 -7.67 12.96
N ILE A 33 -8.34 -6.77 12.23
CA ILE A 33 -8.29 -6.78 10.76
C ILE A 33 -7.06 -7.54 10.27
N GLY A 34 -5.91 -7.35 10.95
CA GLY A 34 -4.67 -8.02 10.55
C GLY A 34 -3.50 -7.74 11.48
N LYS A 35 -2.43 -8.53 11.33
CA LYS A 35 -1.14 -8.31 11.99
C LYS A 35 -0.06 -8.23 10.93
N GLY A 36 0.81 -7.23 11.03
CA GLY A 36 2.01 -7.08 10.20
C GLY A 36 3.26 -6.87 11.06
N GLY A 37 4.41 -6.73 10.42
CA GLY A 37 5.69 -6.50 11.11
C GLY A 37 5.81 -5.15 11.83
N GLN A 38 4.82 -4.27 11.69
CA GLN A 38 4.81 -2.94 12.31
C GLN A 38 3.77 -2.81 13.42
N GLY A 39 2.95 -3.84 13.65
CA GLY A 39 1.90 -3.83 14.63
C GLY A 39 0.63 -4.55 14.19
N VAL A 40 -0.45 -4.27 14.90
CA VAL A 40 -1.75 -4.89 14.67
C VAL A 40 -2.74 -3.82 14.21
N VAL A 41 -3.56 -4.16 13.22
CA VAL A 41 -4.65 -3.30 12.75
C VAL A 41 -5.96 -3.85 13.27
N TYR A 42 -6.73 -2.99 13.90
CA TYR A 42 -8.05 -3.31 14.47
C TYR A 42 -9.15 -2.56 13.76
N LEU A 43 -10.32 -3.17 13.68
CA LEU A 43 -11.58 -2.46 13.48
C LEU A 43 -11.93 -1.78 14.80
N GLY A 44 -12.07 -0.47 14.77
CA GLY A 44 -12.48 0.35 15.92
C GLY A 44 -13.77 1.10 15.66
N LYS A 45 -14.32 1.67 16.73
CA LYS A 45 -15.41 2.63 16.71
C LYS A 45 -14.94 3.93 17.34
N ALA A 46 -15.15 5.03 16.63
CA ALA A 46 -14.98 6.39 17.16
C ALA A 46 -16.10 6.74 18.13
N PRO A 47 -15.98 7.84 18.92
CA PRO A 47 -17.00 8.26 19.89
C PRO A 47 -18.39 8.51 19.27
N ASP A 48 -18.45 8.90 17.99
CA ASP A 48 -19.69 9.09 17.24
C ASP A 48 -20.27 7.80 16.65
N GLY A 49 -19.63 6.65 16.89
CA GLY A 49 -20.01 5.34 16.39
C GLY A 49 -19.47 5.00 14.99
N THR A 50 -18.75 5.92 14.33
CA THR A 50 -18.14 5.69 13.02
C THR A 50 -17.11 4.56 13.08
N ARG A 51 -17.13 3.64 12.10
CA ARG A 51 -16.13 2.57 11.98
C ARG A 51 -14.80 3.13 11.45
N VAL A 52 -13.71 2.78 12.11
CA VAL A 52 -12.35 3.21 11.80
C VAL A 52 -11.39 2.03 11.77
N ALA A 53 -10.26 2.17 11.07
CA ALA A 53 -9.14 1.25 11.17
C ALA A 53 -8.09 1.85 12.12
N VAL A 54 -7.81 1.15 13.23
CA VAL A 54 -6.84 1.59 14.25
C VAL A 54 -5.60 0.70 14.15
N LYS A 55 -4.48 1.27 13.70
CA LYS A 55 -3.18 0.60 13.62
C LYS A 55 -2.40 0.90 14.89
N VAL A 56 -2.25 -0.11 15.74
CA VAL A 56 -1.45 -0.04 16.97
C VAL A 56 -0.04 -0.51 16.65
N MET A 57 0.93 0.36 16.93
CA MET A 57 2.32 0.14 16.55
C MET A 57 3.07 -0.66 17.60
N GLU A 58 4.09 -1.44 17.18
CA GLU A 58 5.01 -2.05 18.15
C GLU A 58 5.88 -0.99 18.82
N THR A 59 6.05 -1.11 20.15
CA THR A 59 6.76 -0.11 20.98
C THR A 59 8.28 -0.07 20.77
N SER A 60 8.85 -1.07 20.11
CA SER A 60 10.31 -1.22 19.93
C SER A 60 10.99 -0.01 19.26
N TRP A 61 10.30 0.73 18.41
CA TRP A 61 10.83 1.92 17.74
C TRP A 61 10.57 3.24 18.51
N ALA A 62 9.65 3.23 19.46
CA ALA A 62 9.24 4.44 20.22
C ALA A 62 10.37 5.00 21.12
N SER A 63 11.37 4.20 21.46
CA SER A 63 12.54 4.61 22.25
C SER A 63 13.52 5.53 21.48
N ASN A 64 13.45 5.58 20.14
CA ASN A 64 14.35 6.39 19.31
C ASN A 64 13.70 7.74 18.97
N SER A 65 14.19 8.84 19.56
CA SER A 65 13.64 10.19 19.36
C SER A 65 13.74 10.67 17.91
N ARG A 66 14.78 10.29 17.17
CA ARG A 66 14.92 10.62 15.74
C ARG A 66 13.90 9.87 14.89
N ALA A 67 13.65 8.60 15.18
CA ALA A 67 12.63 7.80 14.49
C ALA A 67 11.24 8.41 14.72
N ARG A 68 10.90 8.79 15.95
CA ARG A 68 9.63 9.47 16.28
C ARG A 68 9.46 10.78 15.53
N SER A 69 10.50 11.63 15.51
CA SER A 69 10.42 12.92 14.79
C SER A 69 10.24 12.77 13.29
N ARG A 70 10.87 11.78 12.65
CA ARG A 70 10.68 11.47 11.24
C ARG A 70 9.25 10.96 10.99
N PHE A 71 8.80 10.05 11.83
CA PHE A 71 7.46 9.47 11.75
C PHE A 71 6.35 10.54 11.90
N ALA A 72 6.52 11.51 12.82
CA ALA A 72 5.60 12.64 12.93
C ALA A 72 5.49 13.45 11.63
N LYS A 73 6.62 13.71 10.98
CA LYS A 73 6.65 14.41 9.68
C LYS A 73 5.98 13.61 8.57
N GLU A 74 6.14 12.29 8.56
CA GLU A 74 5.48 11.42 7.58
C GLU A 74 3.97 11.38 7.80
N ILE A 75 3.50 11.32 9.04
CA ILE A 75 2.08 11.43 9.38
C ILE A 75 1.53 12.79 8.92
N GLU A 76 2.24 13.89 9.22
CA GLU A 76 1.83 15.23 8.78
C GLU A 76 1.76 15.34 7.24
N ALA A 77 2.70 14.74 6.52
CA ALA A 77 2.65 14.70 5.07
C ALA A 77 1.50 13.81 4.56
N ALA A 78 1.30 12.64 5.18
CA ALA A 78 0.23 11.71 4.84
C ALA A 78 -1.17 12.30 5.07
N SER A 79 -1.36 13.14 6.10
CA SER A 79 -2.64 13.81 6.35
C SER A 79 -3.05 14.83 5.27
N LYS A 80 -2.08 15.26 4.45
CA LYS A 80 -2.31 16.18 3.32
C LYS A 80 -2.68 15.46 2.03
N VAL A 81 -2.62 14.13 1.99
CA VAL A 81 -3.02 13.34 0.83
C VAL A 81 -4.52 13.41 0.63
N ALA A 82 -4.95 13.79 -0.57
CA ALA A 82 -6.38 13.86 -0.89
C ALA A 82 -7.06 12.48 -0.77
N PRO A 83 -8.18 12.35 -0.05
CA PRO A 83 -8.79 11.06 0.29
C PRO A 83 -9.60 10.45 -0.87
N PHE A 84 -9.37 10.86 -2.10
CA PHE A 84 -10.18 10.41 -3.25
C PHE A 84 -9.92 8.93 -3.61
N CYS A 85 -8.64 8.51 -3.67
CA CYS A 85 -8.26 7.12 -3.98
C CYS A 85 -7.43 6.48 -2.85
N THR A 86 -7.35 7.12 -1.69
CA THR A 86 -6.64 6.65 -0.50
C THR A 86 -7.60 6.59 0.69
N ALA A 87 -7.31 5.76 1.69
CA ALA A 87 -7.97 5.87 2.98
C ALA A 87 -7.50 7.14 3.69
N ALA A 88 -8.45 7.97 4.14
CA ALA A 88 -8.14 9.19 4.88
C ALA A 88 -7.45 8.86 6.21
N LEU A 89 -6.40 9.60 6.55
CA LEU A 89 -5.84 9.62 7.90
C LEU A 89 -6.73 10.52 8.77
N LEU A 90 -7.31 9.96 9.82
CA LEU A 90 -8.28 10.64 10.69
C LEU A 90 -7.63 11.19 11.95
N ASP A 91 -6.74 10.41 12.57
CA ASP A 91 -6.12 10.75 13.84
C ASP A 91 -4.82 9.96 14.04
N SER A 92 -3.97 10.41 14.98
CA SER A 92 -2.78 9.68 15.39
C SER A 92 -2.23 10.20 16.70
N ASP A 93 -1.77 9.32 17.57
CA ASP A 93 -0.96 9.69 18.73
C ASP A 93 0.32 8.85 18.78
N ILE A 94 1.42 9.50 18.42
CA ILE A 94 2.76 8.89 18.43
C ILE A 94 3.41 8.89 19.81
N ASN A 95 2.84 9.62 20.78
CA ASN A 95 3.32 9.70 22.14
C ASN A 95 2.53 8.81 23.09
N ALA A 96 1.41 8.26 22.64
CA ALA A 96 0.68 7.24 23.39
C ALA A 96 1.52 5.98 23.61
N ASP A 97 1.17 5.20 24.58
CA ASP A 97 1.75 3.88 24.85
C ASP A 97 0.62 2.82 24.89
N PRO A 98 0.51 2.01 23.85
CA PRO A 98 1.26 2.00 22.58
C PRO A 98 0.87 3.14 21.61
N PRO A 99 1.78 3.59 20.71
CA PRO A 99 1.47 4.57 19.67
C PRO A 99 0.48 4.01 18.66
N TYR A 100 -0.36 4.88 18.08
CA TYR A 100 -1.36 4.45 17.13
C TYR A 100 -1.65 5.47 16.02
N ILE A 101 -2.24 4.95 14.95
CA ILE A 101 -2.75 5.72 13.80
C ILE A 101 -4.17 5.26 13.54
N VAL A 102 -5.06 6.21 13.26
CA VAL A 102 -6.45 5.96 12.90
C VAL A 102 -6.71 6.42 11.47
N SER A 103 -7.26 5.55 10.68
CA SER A 103 -7.66 5.84 9.29
C SER A 103 -9.10 5.44 9.02
N GLU A 104 -9.64 5.96 7.93
CA GLU A 104 -10.92 5.54 7.38
C GLU A 104 -10.97 4.01 7.24
N TYR A 105 -12.05 3.40 7.74
CA TYR A 105 -12.30 1.99 7.51
C TYR A 105 -12.94 1.79 6.13
N ILE A 106 -12.20 1.18 5.22
CA ILE A 106 -12.72 0.84 3.89
C ILE A 106 -13.33 -0.56 3.94
N GLU A 107 -14.62 -0.65 3.68
CA GLU A 107 -15.32 -1.92 3.57
C GLU A 107 -15.02 -2.60 2.24
N GLY A 108 -14.69 -3.88 2.28
CA GLY A 108 -14.37 -4.67 1.09
C GLY A 108 -13.06 -5.46 1.23
N PRO A 109 -12.85 -6.45 0.36
CA PRO A 109 -11.66 -7.29 0.36
C PRO A 109 -10.43 -6.52 -0.15
N SER A 110 -9.24 -7.02 0.21
CA SER A 110 -8.05 -6.59 -0.48
C SER A 110 -8.04 -7.12 -1.93
N LEU A 111 -7.30 -6.44 -2.81
CA LEU A 111 -7.07 -6.93 -4.18
C LEU A 111 -6.46 -8.32 -4.18
N ARG A 112 -5.58 -8.62 -3.21
CA ARG A 112 -5.00 -9.94 -3.04
C ARG A 112 -6.09 -10.98 -2.82
N ASP A 113 -6.93 -10.78 -1.83
CA ASP A 113 -7.96 -11.75 -1.44
C ASP A 113 -9.01 -11.90 -2.55
N ALA A 114 -9.37 -10.78 -3.19
CA ALA A 114 -10.30 -10.79 -4.31
C ALA A 114 -9.78 -11.54 -5.54
N VAL A 115 -8.49 -11.40 -5.89
CA VAL A 115 -7.88 -12.14 -7.00
C VAL A 115 -7.72 -13.62 -6.66
N LEU A 116 -7.34 -13.96 -5.43
CA LEU A 116 -7.22 -15.35 -5.00
C LEU A 116 -8.57 -16.08 -4.94
N ARG A 117 -9.64 -15.38 -4.58
CA ARG A 117 -10.98 -15.93 -4.47
C ARG A 117 -11.70 -16.00 -5.83
N ASP A 118 -11.69 -14.90 -6.57
CA ASP A 118 -12.52 -14.69 -7.75
C ASP A 118 -11.74 -14.85 -9.07
N GLY A 119 -10.42 -14.98 -9.03
CA GLY A 119 -9.52 -15.01 -10.18
C GLY A 119 -9.05 -13.63 -10.66
N PRO A 120 -8.23 -13.60 -11.72
CA PRO A 120 -7.66 -12.39 -12.30
C PRO A 120 -8.69 -11.37 -12.77
N ARG A 121 -8.29 -10.10 -12.81
CA ARG A 121 -9.08 -8.98 -13.31
C ARG A 121 -8.74 -8.71 -14.78
N THR A 122 -9.74 -8.45 -15.61
CA THR A 122 -9.56 -8.20 -17.05
C THR A 122 -10.39 -7.01 -17.53
N GLY A 123 -10.09 -6.50 -18.72
CA GLY A 123 -10.85 -5.45 -19.39
C GLY A 123 -11.06 -4.22 -18.52
N ALA A 124 -12.27 -3.66 -18.53
CA ALA A 124 -12.61 -2.43 -17.82
C ALA A 124 -12.40 -2.49 -16.31
N ALA A 125 -12.45 -3.68 -15.69
CA ALA A 125 -12.18 -3.82 -14.25
C ALA A 125 -10.70 -3.60 -13.94
N LEU A 126 -9.80 -4.14 -14.78
CA LEU A 126 -8.37 -3.92 -14.67
C LEU A 126 -8.00 -2.47 -15.00
N ASP A 127 -8.62 -1.88 -16.03
CA ASP A 127 -8.38 -0.48 -16.42
C ASP A 127 -8.76 0.49 -15.28
N ARG A 128 -9.93 0.30 -14.66
CA ARG A 128 -10.36 1.10 -13.49
C ARG A 128 -9.40 0.95 -12.31
N LEU A 129 -8.98 -0.28 -12.02
CA LEU A 129 -8.00 -0.54 -10.96
C LEU A 129 -6.69 0.20 -11.25
N ALA A 130 -6.17 0.11 -12.46
CA ALA A 130 -4.94 0.76 -12.88
C ALA A 130 -5.02 2.28 -12.73
N ILE A 131 -6.10 2.90 -13.23
CA ILE A 131 -6.30 4.35 -13.16
C ILE A 131 -6.43 4.82 -11.71
N SER A 132 -7.30 4.18 -10.91
CA SER A 132 -7.54 4.58 -9.52
C SER A 132 -6.27 4.48 -8.68
N THR A 133 -5.52 3.39 -8.81
CA THR A 133 -4.30 3.19 -8.02
C THR A 133 -3.14 4.07 -8.48
N ALA A 134 -3.00 4.34 -9.79
CA ALA A 134 -2.04 5.30 -10.29
C ALA A 134 -2.36 6.73 -9.82
N THR A 135 -3.64 7.12 -9.83
CA THR A 135 -4.10 8.42 -9.30
C THR A 135 -3.79 8.56 -7.82
N ALA A 136 -4.01 7.48 -7.03
CA ALA A 136 -3.64 7.47 -5.61
C ALA A 136 -2.14 7.71 -5.41
N LEU A 137 -1.27 7.03 -6.16
CA LEU A 137 0.18 7.21 -6.08
C LEU A 137 0.60 8.64 -6.48
N VAL A 138 -0.04 9.24 -7.49
CA VAL A 138 0.21 10.64 -7.85
C VAL A 138 -0.11 11.57 -6.68
N ALA A 139 -1.26 11.39 -6.02
CA ALA A 139 -1.65 12.20 -4.85
C ALA A 139 -0.67 12.04 -3.67
N ILE A 140 -0.24 10.80 -3.40
CA ILE A 140 0.75 10.49 -2.36
C ILE A 140 2.09 11.18 -2.66
N HIS A 141 2.57 11.08 -3.90
CA HIS A 141 3.83 11.70 -4.32
C HIS A 141 3.77 13.23 -4.32
N GLN A 142 2.62 13.82 -4.67
CA GLN A 142 2.42 15.27 -4.60
C GLN A 142 2.47 15.81 -3.16
N ALA A 143 2.07 15.01 -2.18
CA ALA A 143 2.22 15.32 -0.76
C ALA A 143 3.67 15.14 -0.25
N GLY A 144 4.61 14.73 -1.11
CA GLY A 144 6.00 14.47 -0.74
C GLY A 144 6.22 13.13 -0.04
N VAL A 145 5.25 12.23 -0.09
CA VAL A 145 5.31 10.88 0.51
C VAL A 145 5.66 9.85 -0.56
N ILE A 146 6.42 8.83 -0.20
CA ILE A 146 6.64 7.62 -0.99
C ILE A 146 5.94 6.47 -0.25
N HIS A 147 5.15 5.65 -0.96
CA HIS A 147 4.39 4.56 -0.34
C HIS A 147 5.30 3.45 0.22
N ARG A 148 6.34 3.07 -0.50
CA ARG A 148 7.39 2.10 -0.14
C ARG A 148 6.94 0.65 0.07
N ASP A 149 5.65 0.37 0.22
CA ASP A 149 5.07 -0.97 0.44
C ASP A 149 3.82 -1.18 -0.42
N PHE A 150 3.83 -0.67 -1.65
CA PHE A 150 2.69 -0.84 -2.55
C PHE A 150 2.59 -2.31 -2.99
N LYS A 151 1.47 -2.97 -2.63
CA LYS A 151 1.24 -4.39 -2.89
C LYS A 151 -0.26 -4.70 -2.92
N PRO A 152 -0.70 -5.86 -3.46
CA PRO A 152 -2.11 -6.20 -3.58
C PRO A 152 -2.89 -6.21 -2.24
N ALA A 153 -2.23 -6.50 -1.12
CA ALA A 153 -2.85 -6.45 0.20
C ALA A 153 -3.16 -5.01 0.67
N ASN A 154 -2.48 -4.00 0.10
CA ASN A 154 -2.65 -2.59 0.44
C ASN A 154 -3.54 -1.83 -0.56
N VAL A 155 -4.25 -2.55 -1.42
CA VAL A 155 -5.32 -2.02 -2.28
C VAL A 155 -6.63 -2.66 -1.87
N LEU A 156 -7.57 -1.88 -1.34
CA LEU A 156 -8.90 -2.35 -0.95
C LEU A 156 -9.90 -2.07 -2.07
N LEU A 157 -10.78 -3.03 -2.31
CA LEU A 157 -11.84 -2.91 -3.30
C LEU A 157 -13.13 -2.50 -2.58
N GLY A 158 -13.21 -1.20 -2.27
CA GLY A 158 -14.39 -0.62 -1.61
C GLY A 158 -15.59 -0.45 -2.55
N PRO A 159 -16.77 -0.13 -1.98
CA PRO A 159 -18.00 0.08 -2.75
C PRO A 159 -17.86 1.22 -3.77
N ASP A 160 -17.10 2.26 -3.43
CA ASP A 160 -16.87 3.43 -4.29
C ASP A 160 -15.66 3.26 -5.22
N GLY A 161 -15.02 2.09 -5.22
CA GLY A 161 -13.85 1.78 -6.04
C GLY A 161 -12.57 1.46 -5.24
N PRO A 162 -11.45 1.23 -5.95
CA PRO A 162 -10.19 0.89 -5.32
C PRO A 162 -9.65 2.03 -4.44
N ARG A 163 -9.19 1.69 -3.23
CA ARG A 163 -8.56 2.60 -2.26
C ARG A 163 -7.20 2.06 -1.86
N VAL A 164 -6.20 2.92 -1.87
CA VAL A 164 -4.84 2.60 -1.40
C VAL A 164 -4.74 2.91 0.09
N ILE A 165 -4.17 1.97 0.86
CA ILE A 165 -3.99 2.07 2.30
C ILE A 165 -2.53 1.91 2.70
N ASP A 166 -2.20 2.25 3.95
CA ASP A 166 -0.89 2.00 4.60
C ASP A 166 0.32 2.60 3.87
N PHE A 167 0.18 3.80 3.27
CA PHE A 167 1.28 4.46 2.58
C PHE A 167 2.24 5.16 3.54
N GLY A 168 3.52 4.91 3.35
CA GLY A 168 4.66 5.69 3.85
C GLY A 168 4.93 5.77 5.35
N ILE A 169 3.92 5.53 6.20
CA ILE A 169 3.89 5.97 7.60
C ILE A 169 4.75 5.15 8.57
N ALA A 170 5.39 4.05 8.17
CA ALA A 170 6.02 3.19 9.19
C ALA A 170 7.29 2.43 8.76
N ARG A 171 7.87 2.68 7.60
CA ARG A 171 9.11 1.98 7.17
C ARG A 171 10.36 2.82 7.41
N HIS A 172 10.68 3.05 8.68
CA HIS A 172 11.96 3.60 9.10
C HIS A 172 12.80 2.55 9.85
N SER A 173 13.07 1.42 9.25
CA SER A 173 14.25 0.70 9.62
C SER A 173 15.30 0.91 8.54
N GLU A 174 16.44 1.46 8.91
CA GLU A 174 17.71 1.32 8.21
C GLU A 174 18.14 -0.17 8.18
N ALA A 175 17.17 -1.09 8.23
CA ALA A 175 17.42 -2.50 8.07
C ALA A 175 17.72 -2.74 6.59
N THR A 176 18.97 -2.52 6.25
CA THR A 176 19.64 -3.18 5.13
C THR A 176 19.14 -4.63 5.11
N VAL A 177 18.74 -5.14 3.95
CA VAL A 177 18.28 -6.53 3.70
C VAL A 177 19.34 -7.59 4.11
N THR A 178 20.32 -7.24 4.94
CA THR A 178 21.43 -8.07 5.39
C THR A 178 21.13 -9.01 6.55
N ALA A 179 19.96 -8.90 7.18
CA ALA A 179 19.55 -9.87 8.20
C ALA A 179 18.48 -10.81 7.63
N THR A 180 18.85 -12.04 7.43
CA THR A 180 18.09 -13.16 6.86
C THR A 180 16.74 -13.43 7.56
N ASP A 181 16.50 -12.84 8.73
CA ASP A 181 15.30 -13.04 9.54
C ASP A 181 14.30 -11.85 9.54
N SER A 182 14.58 -10.76 8.82
CA SER A 182 13.82 -9.51 8.91
C SER A 182 13.29 -8.94 7.59
N ILE A 183 13.13 -9.75 6.52
CA ILE A 183 12.43 -9.30 5.32
C ILE A 183 10.92 -9.29 5.62
N VAL A 184 10.50 -8.23 6.32
CA VAL A 184 9.09 -7.93 6.57
C VAL A 184 8.51 -7.31 5.30
N GLY A 185 7.84 -8.12 4.50
CA GLY A 185 7.16 -7.70 3.29
C GLY A 185 7.15 -8.83 2.25
N THR A 186 6.40 -8.62 1.16
CA THR A 186 6.44 -9.54 0.02
C THR A 186 7.46 -9.00 -0.98
N PRO A 187 8.71 -9.50 -1.01
CA PRO A 187 9.81 -8.92 -1.81
C PRO A 187 9.54 -8.92 -3.31
N ALA A 188 8.58 -9.72 -3.75
CA ALA A 188 8.16 -9.81 -5.15
C ALA A 188 7.58 -8.50 -5.75
N TYR A 189 7.32 -7.48 -4.91
CA TYR A 189 6.86 -6.14 -5.34
C TYR A 189 7.88 -5.05 -5.03
N MET A 190 8.99 -5.36 -4.35
CA MET A 190 10.05 -4.38 -4.07
C MET A 190 10.81 -4.03 -5.34
N ALA A 191 11.15 -2.75 -5.50
CA ALA A 191 12.04 -2.31 -6.56
C ALA A 191 13.49 -2.72 -6.28
N PRO A 192 14.36 -2.91 -7.31
CA PRO A 192 15.76 -3.28 -7.13
C PRO A 192 16.49 -2.41 -6.11
N GLU A 193 16.31 -1.09 -6.17
CA GLU A 193 16.94 -0.14 -5.25
C GLU A 193 16.48 -0.27 -3.79
N GLN A 194 15.26 -0.79 -3.55
CA GLN A 194 14.81 -1.11 -2.19
C GLN A 194 15.54 -2.34 -1.64
N VAL A 195 15.74 -3.35 -2.49
CA VAL A 195 16.46 -4.58 -2.14
C VAL A 195 17.92 -4.27 -1.86
N GLU A 196 18.52 -3.37 -2.63
CA GLU A 196 19.93 -2.97 -2.51
C GLU A 196 20.18 -1.89 -1.44
N GLY A 197 19.13 -1.38 -0.79
CA GLY A 197 19.25 -0.34 0.24
C GLY A 197 19.73 1.00 -0.31
N ARG A 198 19.48 1.29 -1.60
CA ARG A 198 19.80 2.58 -2.22
C ARG A 198 18.76 3.66 -1.86
N GLU A 199 19.05 4.90 -2.21
CA GLU A 199 18.13 6.02 -2.02
C GLU A 199 16.81 5.78 -2.78
N LEU A 200 15.70 5.94 -2.06
CA LEU A 200 14.36 5.71 -2.60
C LEU A 200 13.78 6.99 -3.19
N THR A 201 13.18 6.85 -4.36
CA THR A 201 12.42 7.91 -5.03
C THR A 201 11.01 7.40 -5.33
N PRO A 202 10.06 8.25 -5.76
CA PRO A 202 8.73 7.82 -6.21
C PRO A 202 8.73 6.68 -7.25
N ALA A 203 9.85 6.45 -7.94
CA ALA A 203 9.97 5.37 -8.92
C ALA A 203 9.79 3.96 -8.31
N VAL A 204 10.11 3.76 -7.01
CA VAL A 204 9.90 2.47 -6.35
C VAL A 204 8.42 2.08 -6.32
N ASP A 205 7.54 3.08 -6.14
CA ASP A 205 6.09 2.83 -6.12
C ASP A 205 5.54 2.56 -7.51
N ILE A 206 6.13 3.15 -8.56
CA ILE A 206 5.76 2.87 -9.95
C ILE A 206 6.16 1.44 -10.34
N PHE A 207 7.35 1.00 -9.92
CA PHE A 207 7.77 -0.39 -10.09
C PHE A 207 6.81 -1.36 -9.37
N ALA A 208 6.51 -1.08 -8.10
CA ALA A 208 5.59 -1.89 -7.31
C ALA A 208 4.17 -1.88 -7.91
N TRP A 209 3.69 -0.72 -8.39
CA TRP A 209 2.39 -0.59 -9.07
C TRP A 209 2.31 -1.50 -10.30
N ALA A 210 3.32 -1.51 -11.15
CA ALA A 210 3.35 -2.39 -12.31
C ALA A 210 3.31 -3.87 -11.87
N GLY A 211 4.05 -4.25 -10.82
CA GLY A 211 3.98 -5.59 -10.24
C GLY A 211 2.58 -5.96 -9.73
N VAL A 212 1.88 -5.01 -9.11
CA VAL A 212 0.49 -5.19 -8.66
C VAL A 212 -0.47 -5.34 -9.85
N MET A 213 -0.26 -4.60 -10.94
CA MET A 213 -1.09 -4.75 -12.16
C MET A 213 -0.87 -6.11 -12.82
N VAL A 214 0.36 -6.62 -12.88
CA VAL A 214 0.64 -7.98 -13.35
C VAL A 214 -0.09 -9.00 -12.48
N PHE A 215 0.01 -8.88 -11.15
CA PHE A 215 -0.71 -9.76 -10.23
C PHE A 215 -2.24 -9.68 -10.44
N ALA A 216 -2.79 -8.49 -10.58
CA ALA A 216 -4.21 -8.32 -10.82
C ALA A 216 -4.67 -9.00 -12.12
N ALA A 217 -3.85 -8.94 -13.17
CA ALA A 217 -4.15 -9.53 -14.48
C ALA A 217 -3.93 -11.05 -14.55
N THR A 218 -3.03 -11.61 -13.75
CA THR A 218 -2.56 -13.00 -13.92
C THR A 218 -2.74 -13.89 -12.68
N GLY A 219 -2.95 -13.29 -11.50
CA GLY A 219 -2.94 -13.98 -10.20
C GLY A 219 -1.54 -14.24 -9.65
N GLN A 220 -0.47 -13.85 -10.36
CA GLN A 220 0.92 -14.05 -9.94
C GLN A 220 1.73 -12.75 -10.04
N SER A 221 2.71 -12.57 -9.15
CA SER A 221 3.63 -11.44 -9.28
C SER A 221 4.63 -11.69 -10.43
N PRO A 222 5.16 -10.62 -11.08
CA PRO A 222 6.08 -10.77 -12.22
C PRO A 222 7.41 -11.43 -11.84
N PHE A 223 7.76 -11.43 -10.55
CA PHE A 223 9.00 -11.99 -10.01
C PHE A 223 8.76 -13.17 -9.06
N HIS A 224 7.59 -13.81 -9.20
CA HIS A 224 7.26 -14.98 -8.38
C HIS A 224 8.29 -16.10 -8.54
N ASP A 225 8.68 -16.70 -7.39
CA ASP A 225 9.50 -17.92 -7.32
C ASP A 225 9.21 -18.66 -6.00
N GLU A 226 9.75 -19.86 -5.82
CA GLU A 226 9.46 -20.73 -4.67
C GLU A 226 10.18 -20.26 -3.40
N THR A 227 11.36 -19.64 -3.53
CA THR A 227 12.18 -19.25 -2.39
C THR A 227 12.45 -17.75 -2.38
N LEU A 228 12.61 -17.19 -1.18
CA LEU A 228 12.95 -15.79 -1.01
C LEU A 228 14.23 -15.36 -1.75
N PRO A 229 15.35 -16.10 -1.67
CA PRO A 229 16.56 -15.76 -2.45
C PRO A 229 16.31 -15.77 -3.96
N ALA A 230 15.51 -16.72 -4.47
CA ALA A 230 15.16 -16.77 -5.88
C ALA A 230 14.31 -15.58 -6.31
N ILE A 231 13.32 -15.16 -5.49
CA ILE A 231 12.54 -13.94 -5.72
C ILE A 231 13.46 -12.72 -5.78
N ILE A 232 14.37 -12.56 -4.81
CA ILE A 232 15.31 -11.44 -4.77
C ILE A 232 16.20 -11.43 -6.02
N ASN A 233 16.76 -12.58 -6.40
CA ASN A 233 17.57 -12.70 -7.62
C ASN A 233 16.77 -12.30 -8.88
N ARG A 234 15.49 -12.69 -8.96
CA ARG A 234 14.63 -12.29 -10.08
C ARG A 234 14.36 -10.79 -10.09
N VAL A 235 14.05 -10.21 -8.93
CA VAL A 235 13.84 -8.76 -8.81
C VAL A 235 15.08 -7.99 -9.26
N LEU A 236 16.27 -8.46 -8.94
CA LEU A 236 17.51 -7.75 -9.28
C LEU A 236 17.97 -7.98 -10.72
N HIS A 237 17.85 -9.20 -11.25
CA HIS A 237 18.59 -9.60 -12.43
C HIS A 237 17.76 -10.16 -13.59
N GLN A 238 16.48 -10.52 -13.38
CA GLN A 238 15.71 -11.20 -14.40
C GLN A 238 14.57 -10.35 -14.95
N PRO A 239 14.18 -10.51 -16.21
CA PRO A 239 13.04 -9.82 -16.77
C PRO A 239 11.74 -10.23 -16.06
N PRO A 240 10.73 -9.36 -16.03
CA PRO A 240 9.42 -9.69 -15.48
C PRO A 240 8.72 -10.76 -16.32
N ARG A 241 7.96 -11.65 -15.67
CA ARG A 241 7.02 -12.54 -16.37
C ARG A 241 5.73 -11.79 -16.62
N LEU A 242 5.34 -11.67 -17.89
CA LEU A 242 4.14 -10.94 -18.31
C LEU A 242 3.17 -11.82 -19.10
N ASP A 243 3.31 -13.15 -18.97
CA ASP A 243 2.40 -14.10 -19.61
C ASP A 243 0.99 -13.91 -19.08
N GLY A 244 0.01 -13.82 -19.97
CA GLY A 244 -1.39 -13.54 -19.63
C GLY A 244 -1.75 -12.06 -19.40
N VAL A 245 -0.79 -11.14 -19.47
CA VAL A 245 -1.07 -9.70 -19.49
C VAL A 245 -1.57 -9.26 -20.85
N ASP A 246 -2.64 -8.44 -20.88
CA ASP A 246 -3.19 -7.82 -22.10
C ASP A 246 -2.08 -7.06 -22.85
N GLU A 247 -1.99 -7.28 -24.18
CA GLU A 247 -0.98 -6.67 -25.03
C GLU A 247 -0.99 -5.14 -25.01
N ARG A 248 -2.15 -4.52 -24.73
CA ARG A 248 -2.27 -3.05 -24.59
C ARG A 248 -1.53 -2.50 -23.37
N LEU A 249 -1.45 -3.28 -22.27
CA LEU A 249 -0.79 -2.87 -21.05
C LEU A 249 0.67 -3.31 -20.99
N ARG A 250 1.05 -4.38 -21.71
CA ARG A 250 2.38 -4.98 -21.67
C ARG A 250 3.51 -3.96 -21.85
N PRO A 251 3.53 -3.09 -22.88
CA PRO A 251 4.64 -2.14 -23.06
C PRO A 251 4.80 -1.16 -21.89
N LEU A 252 3.67 -0.71 -21.32
CA LEU A 252 3.69 0.15 -20.15
C LEU A 252 4.26 -0.55 -18.92
N LEU A 253 3.82 -1.78 -18.67
CA LEU A 253 4.27 -2.55 -17.50
C LEU A 253 5.75 -2.95 -17.64
N GLU A 254 6.21 -3.32 -18.84
CA GLU A 254 7.62 -3.56 -19.12
C GLU A 254 8.48 -2.34 -18.81
N ALA A 255 8.07 -1.16 -19.28
CA ALA A 255 8.78 0.10 -19.02
C ALA A 255 8.83 0.43 -17.52
N CYS A 256 7.72 0.23 -16.78
CA CYS A 256 7.68 0.47 -15.33
C CYS A 256 8.50 -0.56 -14.52
N LEU A 257 8.68 -1.79 -15.03
CA LEU A 257 9.43 -2.88 -14.40
C LEU A 257 10.90 -2.94 -14.86
N ALA A 258 11.35 -1.98 -15.68
CA ALA A 258 12.74 -1.88 -16.10
C ALA A 258 13.67 -1.70 -14.90
N LYS A 259 14.80 -2.46 -14.88
CA LYS A 259 15.77 -2.44 -13.79
C LYS A 259 16.64 -1.19 -13.80
N ASP A 260 16.86 -0.61 -14.98
CA ASP A 260 17.63 0.61 -15.15
C ASP A 260 16.69 1.83 -15.18
N ARG A 261 16.90 2.75 -14.25
CA ARG A 261 16.14 4.00 -14.14
C ARG A 261 16.31 4.93 -15.34
N SER A 262 17.40 4.77 -16.11
CA SER A 262 17.63 5.57 -17.32
C SER A 262 16.65 5.21 -18.45
N ALA A 263 16.03 4.03 -18.39
CA ALA A 263 15.06 3.53 -19.35
C ALA A 263 13.59 3.87 -18.98
N ALA A 264 13.34 4.53 -17.83
CA ALA A 264 11.99 4.93 -17.43
C ALA A 264 11.39 5.94 -18.42
N PRO A 265 10.09 5.81 -18.80
CA PRO A 265 9.46 6.73 -19.73
C PRO A 265 9.51 8.17 -19.22
N PRO A 266 9.75 9.15 -20.10
CA PRO A 266 9.83 10.56 -19.72
C PRO A 266 8.49 10.96 -19.08
N ARG A 267 8.58 11.65 -17.92
CA ARG A 267 7.42 12.28 -17.29
C ARG A 267 6.64 13.03 -18.35
N CYS A 268 5.32 12.85 -18.44
CA CYS A 268 4.44 13.71 -19.23
C CYS A 268 4.66 15.17 -18.77
N ARG A 269 5.50 15.90 -19.50
CA ARG A 269 5.62 17.34 -19.31
C ARG A 269 4.34 17.94 -19.88
N SER A 270 3.43 18.34 -19.00
CA SER A 270 2.37 19.27 -19.37
C SER A 270 3.05 20.59 -19.82
N SER A 271 3.26 20.73 -21.11
CA SER A 271 3.64 22.01 -21.73
C SER A 271 2.41 22.91 -21.74
N VAL A 272 2.14 23.57 -20.62
CA VAL A 272 1.34 24.79 -20.64
C VAL A 272 2.30 25.92 -21.09
N SER A 273 2.41 26.09 -22.39
CA SER A 273 3.03 27.27 -22.96
C SER A 273 2.08 28.45 -22.70
N SER A 274 2.41 29.25 -21.69
CA SER A 274 1.85 30.60 -21.52
C SER A 274 2.37 31.50 -22.64
N SER A 275 1.61 31.64 -23.72
CA SER A 275 1.80 32.70 -24.70
C SER A 275 1.17 33.97 -24.12
N ALA A 276 1.96 34.71 -23.36
CA ALA A 276 1.67 36.14 -23.08
C ALA A 276 1.94 36.95 -24.35
N THR A 277 0.90 37.30 -25.05
CA THR A 277 0.97 38.30 -26.13
C THR A 277 0.87 39.70 -25.52
N THR A 278 1.97 40.40 -25.58
CA THR A 278 2.06 41.85 -25.32
C THR A 278 1.34 42.60 -26.45
N ARG A 279 0.41 43.43 -26.09
CA ARG A 279 0.13 44.75 -26.76
C ARG A 279 -0.41 45.73 -25.75
#